data_627de9ef3fd012c1f433212034fdbe6c
#
_entry.id   627de9ef3fd012c1f433212034fdbe6c
#
_cell.length_a   1.000
_cell.length_b   1.000
_cell.length_c   1.000
_cell.angle_alpha   90.00
_cell.angle_beta   90.00
_cell.angle_gamma   90.00
#
_symmetry.space_group_name_H-M   'P 1'
#
loop_
_entity.id
_entity.type
_entity.pdbx_description
1 polymer ?
#
loop_
_entity_poly.entity_id
_entity_poly.type
_entity_poly.pdbx_seq_one_letter_code
_entity_poly.pdbx_strand_id
1 'polypeptide(L)'
;MATTPSPRKLTPFHVRPKDMKKGNATLFYRIHTRKIDALISTLLQVKVTEWQKATATPRAWLTHQKNNYQLHAKLTQIEGIIKAHLAKTTFDREALDMDVRYISEPEKVDAERRAKEEAAEAERKAMAKREAAREKARLKAEEKKRIADEKNRLIWPFLIQFVDDIKSGARKIGSDDYAPGSCKAWKSYIGVYEGFDPLHRFGWADIDRAFVSRYINYLQKHGYMPKVVNKHLTNLKALINAAFIDGIHDNQRAASLIVKKKIEDRDKAVEIYLTEDELQALYEMPLTGKNDHIRDVFLIGCYTCQRVSDYNNLNADNFETTRRGTRIIRLVQQKTKTEVTIPILNENLIAICEKYGYNIPKANEQVLNRYIKNILKELSEKVPSMKEKVPTKLTMKQKDAMHRDKIEPETDLNGNVIVPRYECVTSHTARRTGITNMYLSHKYTILQMMHVSGHKTQKTFMDYIKLSSEEIADEIAAMSKKESELW
;
A
#
# COMPACT_ATOMS: atom_id res chain seq x y z
N MET A 1 -80.68 -61.99 -15.30
CA MET A 1 -80.50 -61.31 -16.62
C MET A 1 -79.13 -61.70 -17.16
N ALA A 2 -79.13 -62.54 -18.19
CA ALA A 2 -77.90 -63.01 -18.82
C ALA A 2 -77.27 -61.84 -19.64
N THR A 3 -76.07 -61.45 -19.23
CA THR A 3 -75.30 -60.49 -20.00
C THR A 3 -74.75 -61.16 -21.25
N THR A 4 -75.29 -60.76 -22.41
CA THR A 4 -74.78 -61.12 -23.72
C THR A 4 -73.29 -60.78 -23.83
N PRO A 5 -72.42 -61.73 -24.21
CA PRO A 5 -71.02 -61.41 -24.40
C PRO A 5 -70.81 -60.38 -25.53
N SER A 6 -70.09 -59.29 -25.22
CA SER A 6 -69.71 -58.30 -26.20
C SER A 6 -69.04 -58.98 -27.40
N PRO A 7 -69.32 -58.61 -28.64
CA PRO A 7 -68.74 -59.27 -29.80
C PRO A 7 -67.22 -59.10 -29.76
N ARG A 8 -66.46 -60.21 -29.88
CA ARG A 8 -64.96 -60.15 -29.95
C ARG A 8 -64.56 -59.26 -31.11
N LYS A 9 -63.86 -58.13 -30.77
CA LYS A 9 -63.31 -57.25 -31.81
C LYS A 9 -62.33 -58.02 -32.66
N LEU A 10 -62.53 -57.98 -33.97
CA LEU A 10 -61.69 -58.67 -34.96
C LEU A 10 -60.25 -58.15 -35.01
N THR A 11 -60.03 -57.00 -34.50
CA THR A 11 -58.68 -56.33 -34.42
C THR A 11 -58.59 -55.42 -33.22
N PRO A 12 -57.44 -55.34 -32.52
CA PRO A 12 -57.20 -54.37 -31.45
C PRO A 12 -57.04 -52.94 -31.94
N PHE A 13 -56.85 -52.70 -33.26
CA PHE A 13 -56.71 -51.41 -33.86
C PHE A 13 -58.03 -50.78 -34.13
N HIS A 14 -58.16 -49.46 -33.90
CA HIS A 14 -59.40 -48.75 -34.08
C HIS A 14 -59.16 -47.27 -34.48
N VAL A 15 -60.16 -46.68 -35.13
CA VAL A 15 -60.23 -45.24 -35.36
C VAL A 15 -60.86 -44.58 -34.12
N ARG A 16 -60.39 -43.45 -33.68
CA ARG A 16 -60.98 -42.75 -32.55
C ARG A 16 -62.41 -42.29 -32.85
N PRO A 17 -63.29 -42.28 -31.90
CA PRO A 17 -64.69 -41.87 -32.12
C PRO A 17 -64.83 -40.48 -32.76
N LYS A 18 -64.01 -39.51 -32.37
CA LYS A 18 -64.00 -38.16 -32.93
C LYS A 18 -63.57 -38.07 -34.41
N ASP A 19 -62.87 -39.10 -34.90
CA ASP A 19 -62.35 -39.16 -36.27
C ASP A 19 -63.21 -40.02 -37.21
N MET A 20 -64.25 -40.63 -36.67
CA MET A 20 -65.13 -41.54 -37.45
C MET A 20 -65.88 -40.85 -38.61
N LYS A 21 -66.05 -39.53 -38.61
CA LYS A 21 -66.68 -38.76 -39.67
C LYS A 21 -65.73 -38.24 -40.74
N LYS A 22 -64.42 -38.52 -40.58
CA LYS A 22 -63.39 -38.08 -41.54
C LYS A 22 -63.26 -39.07 -42.69
N GLY A 23 -62.82 -38.60 -43.86
CA GLY A 23 -62.55 -39.49 -45.00
C GLY A 23 -61.44 -40.50 -44.68
N ASN A 24 -60.32 -39.99 -44.20
CA ASN A 24 -59.19 -40.80 -43.74
C ASN A 24 -58.91 -40.52 -42.24
N ALA A 25 -58.48 -41.51 -41.52
CA ALA A 25 -58.10 -41.39 -40.11
C ALA A 25 -56.94 -42.32 -39.72
N THR A 26 -56.18 -41.90 -38.72
CA THR A 26 -55.09 -42.73 -38.16
C THR A 26 -55.65 -43.85 -37.33
N LEU A 27 -55.04 -45.03 -37.45
CA LEU A 27 -55.31 -46.15 -36.58
C LEU A 27 -54.57 -46.02 -35.24
N PHE A 28 -55.27 -46.43 -34.17
CA PHE A 28 -54.71 -46.42 -32.83
C PHE A 28 -54.84 -47.81 -32.23
N TYR A 29 -53.88 -48.18 -31.38
CA TYR A 29 -53.95 -49.36 -30.54
C TYR A 29 -54.16 -48.93 -29.08
N ARG A 30 -55.18 -49.45 -28.41
CA ARG A 30 -55.44 -49.17 -27.00
C ARG A 30 -54.87 -50.27 -26.14
N ILE A 31 -53.92 -49.91 -25.31
CA ILE A 31 -53.41 -50.75 -24.23
C ILE A 31 -54.31 -50.49 -23.03
N HIS A 32 -54.97 -51.54 -22.55
CA HIS A 32 -55.73 -51.43 -21.33
C HIS A 32 -55.43 -52.65 -20.46
N THR A 33 -54.63 -52.43 -19.41
CA THR A 33 -54.29 -53.45 -18.40
C THR A 33 -54.53 -52.87 -17.03
N ARG A 34 -54.36 -53.68 -15.98
CA ARG A 34 -54.53 -53.18 -14.58
C ARG A 34 -53.54 -52.07 -14.23
N LYS A 35 -52.42 -51.90 -14.96
CA LYS A 35 -51.35 -50.97 -14.67
C LYS A 35 -51.16 -49.87 -15.72
N ILE A 36 -51.63 -50.13 -16.95
CA ILE A 36 -51.34 -49.24 -18.10
C ILE A 36 -52.62 -49.02 -18.87
N ASP A 37 -53.02 -47.75 -19.01
CA ASP A 37 -54.07 -47.34 -19.96
C ASP A 37 -53.45 -46.29 -20.92
N ALA A 38 -53.15 -46.71 -22.13
CA ALA A 38 -52.46 -45.89 -23.09
C ALA A 38 -53.06 -46.07 -24.51
N LEU A 39 -53.10 -44.99 -25.24
CA LEU A 39 -53.51 -44.99 -26.65
C LEU A 39 -52.29 -44.73 -27.51
N ILE A 40 -51.90 -45.75 -28.30
CA ILE A 40 -50.71 -45.69 -29.13
C ILE A 40 -51.12 -45.35 -30.56
N SER A 41 -50.54 -44.31 -31.16
CA SER A 41 -50.75 -43.94 -32.53
C SER A 41 -49.89 -44.78 -33.48
N THR A 42 -50.48 -45.41 -34.45
CA THR A 42 -49.69 -46.19 -35.44
C THR A 42 -49.16 -45.32 -36.58
N LEU A 43 -49.63 -44.07 -36.71
CA LEU A 43 -49.42 -43.18 -37.82
C LEU A 43 -49.95 -43.74 -39.17
N LEU A 44 -50.41 -44.96 -39.20
CA LEU A 44 -51.01 -45.59 -40.41
C LEU A 44 -52.42 -45.03 -40.60
N GLN A 45 -52.67 -44.52 -41.80
CA GLN A 45 -53.98 -43.95 -42.15
C GLN A 45 -54.82 -44.97 -42.96
N VAL A 46 -56.12 -44.96 -42.68
CA VAL A 46 -57.07 -45.77 -43.41
C VAL A 46 -58.28 -44.96 -43.77
N LYS A 47 -58.96 -45.32 -44.89
CA LYS A 47 -60.32 -44.74 -45.16
C LYS A 47 -61.30 -45.30 -44.15
N VAL A 48 -61.90 -44.41 -43.42
CA VAL A 48 -62.77 -44.76 -42.29
C VAL A 48 -63.92 -45.70 -42.71
N THR A 49 -64.56 -45.41 -43.80
CA THR A 49 -65.66 -46.22 -44.33
C THR A 49 -65.26 -47.64 -44.76
N GLU A 50 -64.05 -47.78 -45.36
CA GLU A 50 -63.50 -49.08 -45.72
C GLU A 50 -63.13 -49.90 -44.49
N TRP A 51 -62.51 -49.22 -43.49
CA TRP A 51 -62.11 -49.86 -42.23
C TRP A 51 -63.32 -50.36 -41.41
N GLN A 52 -64.40 -49.52 -41.37
CA GLN A 52 -65.63 -49.88 -40.68
C GLN A 52 -66.29 -51.09 -41.33
N LYS A 53 -66.41 -51.16 -42.66
CA LYS A 53 -66.91 -52.28 -43.41
C LYS A 53 -66.06 -53.53 -43.19
N ALA A 54 -64.76 -53.42 -43.18
CA ALA A 54 -63.80 -54.50 -42.99
C ALA A 54 -63.98 -55.16 -41.59
N THR A 55 -64.13 -54.34 -40.53
CA THR A 55 -64.25 -54.77 -39.14
C THR A 55 -65.62 -55.22 -38.74
N ALA A 56 -66.64 -55.15 -39.64
CA ALA A 56 -68.01 -55.54 -39.35
C ALA A 56 -68.21 -57.07 -39.32
N THR A 57 -67.54 -57.80 -40.21
CA THR A 57 -67.65 -59.25 -40.25
C THR A 57 -66.31 -59.98 -40.49
N PRO A 58 -66.16 -61.22 -40.01
CA PRO A 58 -64.92 -62.02 -40.23
C PRO A 58 -64.55 -62.20 -41.69
N ARG A 59 -65.56 -62.39 -42.53
CA ARG A 59 -65.35 -62.56 -43.98
C ARG A 59 -64.87 -61.25 -44.64
N ALA A 60 -65.41 -60.11 -44.31
CA ALA A 60 -64.99 -58.82 -44.76
C ALA A 60 -63.55 -58.47 -44.29
N TRP A 61 -63.23 -58.88 -43.05
CA TRP A 61 -61.85 -58.72 -42.51
C TRP A 61 -60.82 -59.53 -43.29
N LEU A 62 -61.10 -60.82 -43.60
CA LEU A 62 -60.18 -61.61 -44.40
C LEU A 62 -59.98 -61.08 -45.81
N THR A 63 -61.09 -60.58 -46.43
CA THR A 63 -60.97 -59.92 -47.72
C THR A 63 -60.15 -58.66 -47.66
N HIS A 64 -60.35 -57.82 -46.67
CA HIS A 64 -59.55 -56.61 -46.45
C HIS A 64 -58.08 -56.92 -46.20
N GLN A 65 -57.79 -57.95 -45.44
CA GLN A 65 -56.39 -58.39 -45.24
C GLN A 65 -55.69 -58.78 -46.54
N LYS A 66 -56.37 -59.47 -47.41
CA LYS A 66 -55.82 -59.87 -48.73
C LYS A 66 -55.56 -58.64 -49.61
N ASN A 67 -56.54 -57.70 -49.64
CA ASN A 67 -56.47 -56.54 -50.50
C ASN A 67 -55.53 -55.46 -49.99
N ASN A 68 -55.23 -55.44 -48.68
CA ASN A 68 -54.38 -54.44 -48.02
C ASN A 68 -53.22 -55.12 -47.27
N TYR A 69 -52.55 -56.03 -47.89
CA TYR A 69 -51.52 -56.88 -47.29
C TYR A 69 -50.44 -56.07 -46.57
N GLN A 70 -49.92 -55.04 -47.24
CA GLN A 70 -48.84 -54.18 -46.67
C GLN A 70 -49.29 -53.47 -45.39
N LEU A 71 -50.52 -52.97 -45.34
CA LEU A 71 -51.09 -52.38 -44.13
C LEU A 71 -51.19 -53.39 -42.99
N HIS A 72 -51.73 -54.58 -43.28
CA HIS A 72 -51.88 -55.63 -42.28
C HIS A 72 -50.54 -56.19 -41.79
N ALA A 73 -49.52 -56.30 -42.68
CA ALA A 73 -48.14 -56.65 -42.29
C ALA A 73 -47.60 -55.64 -41.26
N LYS A 74 -47.73 -54.33 -41.53
CA LYS A 74 -47.29 -53.29 -40.57
C LYS A 74 -48.09 -53.33 -39.25
N LEU A 75 -49.38 -53.53 -39.31
CA LEU A 75 -50.19 -53.66 -38.10
C LEU A 75 -49.79 -54.86 -37.25
N THR A 76 -49.44 -56.02 -37.85
CA THR A 76 -48.93 -57.20 -37.16
C THR A 76 -47.57 -56.93 -36.51
N GLN A 77 -46.68 -56.23 -37.21
CA GLN A 77 -45.41 -55.80 -36.65
C GLN A 77 -45.59 -54.87 -35.43
N ILE A 78 -46.46 -53.85 -35.55
CA ILE A 78 -46.77 -52.94 -34.45
C ILE A 78 -47.38 -53.65 -33.27
N GLU A 79 -48.30 -54.60 -33.45
CA GLU A 79 -48.86 -55.42 -32.38
C GLU A 79 -47.78 -56.26 -31.69
N GLY A 80 -46.81 -56.85 -32.45
CA GLY A 80 -45.66 -57.57 -31.93
C GLY A 80 -44.78 -56.66 -31.04
N ILE A 81 -44.47 -55.44 -31.48
CA ILE A 81 -43.71 -54.44 -30.71
C ILE A 81 -44.42 -54.07 -29.41
N ILE A 82 -45.72 -53.77 -29.48
CA ILE A 82 -46.51 -53.44 -28.30
C ILE A 82 -46.49 -54.58 -27.28
N LYS A 83 -46.69 -55.84 -27.73
CA LYS A 83 -46.64 -57.02 -26.87
C LYS A 83 -45.26 -57.22 -26.22
N ALA A 84 -44.17 -57.01 -27.00
CA ALA A 84 -42.80 -57.11 -26.49
C ALA A 84 -42.54 -56.04 -25.39
N HIS A 85 -42.98 -54.81 -25.58
CA HIS A 85 -42.83 -53.75 -24.57
C HIS A 85 -43.68 -54.02 -23.33
N LEU A 86 -44.84 -54.60 -23.48
CA LEU A 86 -45.70 -54.98 -22.33
C LEU A 86 -45.14 -56.15 -21.50
N ALA A 87 -44.26 -56.95 -22.12
CA ALA A 87 -43.56 -58.07 -21.43
C ALA A 87 -42.34 -57.63 -20.64
N LYS A 88 -41.84 -56.36 -20.81
CA LYS A 88 -40.72 -55.82 -20.05
C LYS A 88 -41.10 -55.51 -18.61
N THR A 89 -40.14 -55.55 -17.71
CA THR A 89 -40.35 -55.29 -16.28
C THR A 89 -40.79 -53.83 -16.01
N THR A 90 -40.33 -52.90 -16.81
CA THR A 90 -40.68 -51.46 -16.77
C THR A 90 -41.27 -51.04 -18.11
N PHE A 91 -42.44 -50.41 -18.09
CA PHE A 91 -43.09 -49.90 -19.29
C PHE A 91 -42.58 -48.50 -19.58
N ASP A 92 -41.86 -48.38 -20.70
CA ASP A 92 -41.39 -47.10 -21.25
C ASP A 92 -42.23 -46.72 -22.45
N ARG A 93 -43.06 -45.68 -22.28
CA ARG A 93 -43.99 -45.22 -23.29
C ARG A 93 -43.23 -44.52 -24.46
N GLU A 94 -42.21 -43.73 -24.15
CA GLU A 94 -41.47 -42.99 -25.20
C GLU A 94 -40.75 -43.97 -26.12
N ALA A 95 -40.11 -45.01 -25.54
CA ALA A 95 -39.46 -46.03 -26.33
C ALA A 95 -40.47 -46.82 -27.16
N LEU A 96 -41.65 -47.18 -26.63
CA LEU A 96 -42.69 -47.85 -27.39
C LEU A 96 -43.22 -46.93 -28.53
N ASP A 97 -43.53 -45.69 -28.28
CA ASP A 97 -44.00 -44.78 -29.31
C ASP A 97 -42.96 -44.61 -30.43
N MET A 98 -41.70 -44.57 -30.09
CA MET A 98 -40.60 -44.46 -31.07
C MET A 98 -40.49 -45.73 -31.92
N ASP A 99 -40.55 -46.92 -31.30
CA ASP A 99 -40.43 -48.19 -32.03
C ASP A 99 -41.67 -48.46 -32.92
N VAL A 100 -42.84 -48.03 -32.49
CA VAL A 100 -44.07 -48.09 -33.31
C VAL A 100 -44.01 -47.11 -34.49
N ARG A 101 -43.54 -45.88 -34.26
CA ARG A 101 -43.30 -44.88 -35.29
C ARG A 101 -42.30 -45.33 -36.36
N TYR A 102 -41.28 -46.10 -35.91
CA TYR A 102 -40.26 -46.60 -36.84
C TYR A 102 -40.86 -47.49 -37.95
N ILE A 103 -41.91 -48.25 -37.70
CA ILE A 103 -42.61 -49.04 -38.73
C ILE A 103 -43.25 -48.16 -39.79
N SER A 104 -43.73 -46.98 -39.46
CA SER A 104 -44.43 -46.05 -40.35
C SER A 104 -43.51 -45.00 -40.98
N GLU A 105 -42.53 -44.53 -40.25
CA GLU A 105 -41.64 -43.40 -40.67
C GLU A 105 -40.19 -43.66 -40.22
N PRO A 106 -39.51 -44.70 -40.74
CA PRO A 106 -38.17 -45.13 -40.28
C PRO A 106 -37.13 -44.00 -40.43
N GLU A 107 -37.09 -43.33 -41.58
CA GLU A 107 -36.13 -42.28 -41.87
C GLU A 107 -36.22 -41.08 -40.91
N LYS A 108 -37.42 -40.71 -40.48
CA LYS A 108 -37.63 -39.60 -39.54
C LYS A 108 -37.14 -39.98 -38.13
N VAL A 109 -37.42 -41.22 -37.69
CA VAL A 109 -37.00 -41.71 -36.39
C VAL A 109 -35.48 -41.83 -36.31
N ASP A 110 -34.83 -42.32 -37.37
CA ASP A 110 -33.39 -42.40 -37.45
C ASP A 110 -32.72 -41.02 -37.47
N ALA A 111 -33.32 -40.05 -38.14
CA ALA A 111 -32.85 -38.67 -38.14
C ALA A 111 -32.96 -38.04 -36.74
N GLU A 112 -34.09 -38.27 -36.02
CA GLU A 112 -34.28 -37.80 -34.63
C GLU A 112 -33.27 -38.42 -33.67
N ARG A 113 -32.95 -39.72 -33.82
CA ARG A 113 -31.93 -40.42 -33.02
C ARG A 113 -30.53 -39.83 -33.24
N ARG A 114 -30.12 -39.67 -34.51
CA ARG A 114 -28.83 -39.08 -34.86
C ARG A 114 -28.69 -37.67 -34.31
N ALA A 115 -29.69 -36.82 -34.47
CA ALA A 115 -29.68 -35.43 -33.95
C ALA A 115 -29.55 -35.41 -32.42
N LYS A 116 -30.18 -36.35 -31.71
CA LYS A 116 -30.10 -36.48 -30.23
C LYS A 116 -28.69 -36.92 -29.78
N GLU A 117 -28.09 -37.87 -30.52
CA GLU A 117 -26.74 -38.35 -30.25
C GLU A 117 -25.70 -37.23 -30.51
N GLU A 118 -25.81 -36.53 -31.64
CA GLU A 118 -24.93 -35.40 -31.97
C GLU A 118 -25.03 -34.27 -30.93
N ALA A 119 -26.25 -33.93 -30.47
CA ALA A 119 -26.46 -32.96 -29.41
C ALA A 119 -25.82 -33.37 -28.09
N ALA A 120 -25.98 -34.64 -27.68
CA ALA A 120 -25.37 -35.17 -26.48
C ALA A 120 -23.83 -35.20 -26.55
N GLU A 121 -23.28 -35.52 -27.71
CA GLU A 121 -21.85 -35.50 -27.94
C GLU A 121 -21.29 -34.06 -27.91
N ALA A 122 -22.00 -33.12 -28.54
CA ALA A 122 -21.62 -31.70 -28.51
C ALA A 122 -21.65 -31.13 -27.09
N GLU A 123 -22.64 -31.50 -26.28
CA GLU A 123 -22.74 -31.10 -24.87
C GLU A 123 -21.60 -31.67 -24.04
N ARG A 124 -21.27 -32.96 -24.21
CA ARG A 124 -20.11 -33.59 -23.55
C ARG A 124 -18.80 -32.90 -23.92
N LYS A 125 -18.59 -32.57 -25.20
CA LYS A 125 -17.40 -31.83 -25.67
C LYS A 125 -17.35 -30.40 -25.07
N ALA A 126 -18.50 -29.73 -25.00
CA ALA A 126 -18.59 -28.40 -24.39
C ALA A 126 -18.29 -28.41 -22.89
N MET A 127 -18.81 -29.40 -22.14
CA MET A 127 -18.51 -29.60 -20.72
C MET A 127 -17.03 -29.88 -20.49
N ALA A 128 -16.45 -30.83 -21.23
CA ALA A 128 -15.02 -31.13 -21.12
C ALA A 128 -14.12 -29.91 -21.41
N LYS A 129 -14.50 -29.10 -22.41
CA LYS A 129 -13.78 -27.85 -22.71
C LYS A 129 -13.89 -26.83 -21.57
N ARG A 130 -15.05 -26.71 -20.94
CA ARG A 130 -15.27 -25.82 -19.77
C ARG A 130 -14.47 -26.29 -18.55
N GLU A 131 -14.44 -27.59 -18.27
CA GLU A 131 -13.66 -28.14 -17.16
C GLU A 131 -12.16 -27.93 -17.38
N ALA A 132 -11.64 -28.22 -18.58
CA ALA A 132 -10.24 -27.99 -18.91
C ALA A 132 -9.86 -26.51 -18.80
N ALA A 133 -10.76 -25.59 -19.18
CA ALA A 133 -10.52 -24.16 -19.03
C ALA A 133 -10.50 -23.72 -17.54
N ARG A 134 -11.38 -24.27 -16.72
CA ARG A 134 -11.41 -24.02 -15.25
C ARG A 134 -10.15 -24.55 -14.57
N GLU A 135 -9.72 -25.76 -14.91
CA GLU A 135 -8.51 -26.37 -14.37
C GLU A 135 -7.26 -25.56 -14.75
N LYS A 136 -7.15 -25.15 -16.01
CA LYS A 136 -6.05 -24.26 -16.46
C LYS A 136 -6.04 -22.92 -15.74
N ALA A 137 -7.21 -22.34 -15.49
CA ALA A 137 -7.33 -21.09 -14.73
C ALA A 137 -6.92 -21.28 -13.26
N ARG A 138 -7.30 -22.41 -12.63
CA ARG A 138 -6.92 -22.75 -11.25
C ARG A 138 -5.39 -22.89 -11.13
N LEU A 139 -4.77 -23.68 -11.99
CA LEU A 139 -3.32 -23.89 -12.01
C LEU A 139 -2.56 -22.58 -12.21
N LYS A 140 -3.06 -21.70 -13.09
CA LYS A 140 -2.48 -20.37 -13.31
C LYS A 140 -2.60 -19.47 -12.08
N ALA A 141 -3.71 -19.56 -11.35
CA ALA A 141 -3.92 -18.81 -10.12
C ALA A 141 -3.04 -19.32 -8.97
N GLU A 142 -2.90 -20.65 -8.84
CA GLU A 142 -2.02 -21.29 -7.87
C GLU A 142 -0.55 -20.95 -8.12
N GLU A 143 -0.10 -20.99 -9.37
CA GLU A 143 1.27 -20.61 -9.74
C GLU A 143 1.54 -19.13 -9.47
N LYS A 144 0.60 -18.25 -9.80
CA LYS A 144 0.70 -16.82 -9.49
C LYS A 144 0.77 -16.56 -7.97
N LYS A 145 0.00 -17.31 -7.18
CA LYS A 145 0.04 -17.25 -5.72
C LYS A 145 1.38 -17.74 -5.19
N ARG A 146 1.90 -18.87 -5.70
CA ARG A 146 3.21 -19.41 -5.30
C ARG A 146 4.35 -18.42 -5.55
N ILE A 147 4.37 -17.78 -6.73
CA ILE A 147 5.37 -16.76 -7.08
C ILE A 147 5.24 -15.53 -6.16
N ALA A 148 4.02 -15.12 -5.85
CA ALA A 148 3.78 -14.00 -4.92
C ALA A 148 4.23 -14.34 -3.50
N ASP A 149 3.93 -15.55 -3.01
CA ASP A 149 4.33 -16.03 -1.68
C ASP A 149 5.87 -16.15 -1.57
N GLU A 150 6.53 -16.64 -2.61
CA GLU A 150 7.99 -16.72 -2.66
C GLU A 150 8.65 -15.33 -2.66
N LYS A 151 8.10 -14.39 -3.43
CA LYS A 151 8.54 -12.98 -3.45
C LYS A 151 8.32 -12.30 -2.10
N ASN A 152 7.20 -12.57 -1.43
CA ASN A 152 6.87 -12.00 -0.13
C ASN A 152 7.73 -12.55 1.02
N ARG A 153 8.44 -13.66 0.84
CA ARG A 153 9.39 -14.19 1.83
C ARG A 153 10.62 -13.30 2.00
N LEU A 154 10.97 -12.49 1.01
CA LEU A 154 12.16 -11.65 1.00
C LEU A 154 11.86 -10.24 1.53
N ILE A 155 12.85 -9.65 2.22
CA ILE A 155 12.73 -8.30 2.78
C ILE A 155 12.74 -7.23 1.68
N TRP A 156 13.58 -7.38 0.67
CA TRP A 156 13.79 -6.38 -0.38
C TRP A 156 12.53 -6.01 -1.16
N PRO A 157 11.76 -6.95 -1.73
CA PRO A 157 10.55 -6.60 -2.48
C PRO A 157 9.53 -5.82 -1.65
N PHE A 158 9.39 -6.20 -0.37
CA PHE A 158 8.51 -5.50 0.55
C PHE A 158 9.04 -4.09 0.87
N LEU A 159 10.36 -3.92 1.08
CA LEU A 159 10.96 -2.61 1.32
C LEU A 159 10.68 -1.64 0.16
N ILE A 160 10.83 -2.08 -1.08
CA ILE A 160 10.55 -1.25 -2.25
C ILE A 160 9.06 -0.88 -2.28
N GLN A 161 8.16 -1.85 -2.13
CA GLN A 161 6.72 -1.61 -2.11
C GLN A 161 6.32 -0.67 -0.97
N PHE A 162 6.85 -0.89 0.24
CA PHE A 162 6.61 -0.05 1.41
C PHE A 162 6.97 1.42 1.16
N VAL A 163 8.12 1.67 0.52
CA VAL A 163 8.55 3.04 0.22
C VAL A 163 7.72 3.67 -0.90
N ASP A 164 7.28 2.90 -1.88
CA ASP A 164 6.40 3.39 -2.94
C ASP A 164 4.98 3.68 -2.41
N ASP A 165 4.47 2.87 -1.48
CA ASP A 165 3.22 3.13 -0.78
C ASP A 165 3.28 4.42 0.07
N ILE A 166 4.42 4.69 0.71
CA ILE A 166 4.66 5.95 1.43
C ILE A 166 4.63 7.15 0.47
N LYS A 167 5.26 7.04 -0.69
CA LYS A 167 5.33 8.13 -1.68
C LYS A 167 3.98 8.42 -2.32
N SER A 168 3.20 7.39 -2.59
CA SER A 168 1.87 7.50 -3.19
C SER A 168 0.78 7.93 -2.20
N GLY A 169 1.07 7.94 -0.88
CA GLY A 169 0.08 8.18 0.17
C GLY A 169 -0.80 6.97 0.50
N ALA A 170 -0.54 5.82 -0.13
CA ALA A 170 -1.25 4.57 0.18
C ALA A 170 -0.96 4.09 1.62
N ARG A 171 0.25 4.38 2.14
CA ARG A 171 0.64 4.09 3.53
C ARG A 171 0.74 5.37 4.35
N LYS A 172 0.08 5.38 5.50
CA LYS A 172 -0.02 6.53 6.40
C LYS A 172 0.61 6.27 7.78
N ILE A 173 0.87 7.34 8.53
CA ILE A 173 1.21 7.28 9.96
C ILE A 173 -0.01 7.71 10.75
N GLY A 174 -0.75 6.76 11.33
CA GLY A 174 -2.07 7.05 11.87
C GLY A 174 -3.02 7.49 10.76
N SER A 175 -3.57 8.71 10.86
CA SER A 175 -4.42 9.34 9.83
C SER A 175 -3.64 10.16 8.80
N ASP A 176 -2.36 10.46 9.07
CA ASP A 176 -1.58 11.45 8.32
C ASP A 176 -0.66 10.81 7.28
N ASP A 177 -0.39 11.55 6.22
CA ASP A 177 0.61 11.17 5.23
C ASP A 177 2.03 11.31 5.80
N TYR A 178 2.97 10.55 5.26
CA TYR A 178 4.37 10.71 5.59
C TYR A 178 4.89 12.08 5.14
N ALA A 179 5.51 12.83 6.05
CA ALA A 179 6.14 14.09 5.70
C ALA A 179 7.21 13.90 4.60
N PRO A 180 7.41 14.88 3.69
CA PRO A 180 8.40 14.79 2.59
C PRO A 180 9.81 14.43 3.05
N GLY A 181 10.21 14.92 4.24
CA GLY A 181 11.51 14.57 4.86
C GLY A 181 11.60 13.10 5.26
N SER A 182 10.48 12.47 5.69
CA SER A 182 10.42 11.05 6.00
C SER A 182 10.51 10.20 4.73
N CYS A 183 9.83 10.59 3.65
CA CYS A 183 9.93 9.94 2.35
C CYS A 183 11.39 9.96 1.82
N LYS A 184 12.08 11.10 1.93
CA LYS A 184 13.49 11.22 1.58
C LYS A 184 14.40 10.33 2.44
N ALA A 185 14.11 10.21 3.74
CA ALA A 185 14.85 9.34 4.66
C ALA A 185 14.68 7.86 4.30
N TRP A 186 13.47 7.41 3.92
CA TRP A 186 13.21 6.05 3.47
C TRP A 186 13.90 5.76 2.12
N LYS A 187 13.92 6.71 1.19
CA LYS A 187 14.69 6.56 -0.06
C LYS A 187 16.19 6.39 0.21
N SER A 188 16.75 7.13 1.19
CA SER A 188 18.13 6.93 1.62
C SER A 188 18.36 5.57 2.28
N TYR A 189 17.36 5.07 3.04
CA TYR A 189 17.42 3.77 3.67
C TYR A 189 17.52 2.63 2.66
N ILE A 190 16.80 2.70 1.53
CA ILE A 190 16.90 1.71 0.44
C ILE A 190 18.35 1.53 0.01
N GLY A 191 19.05 2.62 -0.34
CA GLY A 191 20.44 2.51 -0.81
C GLY A 191 21.41 1.94 0.22
N VAL A 192 21.18 2.21 1.52
CA VAL A 192 22.00 1.63 2.59
C VAL A 192 21.70 0.16 2.79
N TYR A 193 20.43 -0.24 2.72
CA TYR A 193 20.02 -1.64 2.83
C TYR A 193 20.50 -2.46 1.63
N GLU A 194 20.41 -1.92 0.43
CA GLU A 194 20.94 -2.54 -0.80
C GLU A 194 22.45 -2.81 -0.70
N GLY A 195 23.20 -1.87 -0.15
CA GLY A 195 24.63 -2.09 0.11
C GLY A 195 24.91 -3.17 1.15
N PHE A 196 23.99 -3.42 2.10
CA PHE A 196 24.08 -4.51 3.06
C PHE A 196 23.68 -5.86 2.44
N ASP A 197 22.66 -5.89 1.62
CA ASP A 197 22.12 -7.07 0.94
C ASP A 197 22.04 -6.87 -0.58
N PRO A 198 23.21 -6.81 -1.28
CA PRO A 198 23.26 -6.50 -2.71
C PRO A 198 22.66 -7.58 -3.60
N LEU A 199 22.46 -8.79 -3.08
CA LEU A 199 21.87 -9.91 -3.79
C LEU A 199 20.41 -10.16 -3.40
N HIS A 200 19.87 -9.32 -2.52
CA HIS A 200 18.48 -9.36 -2.06
C HIS A 200 18.04 -10.74 -1.57
N ARG A 201 18.91 -11.41 -0.79
CA ARG A 201 18.71 -12.80 -0.35
C ARG A 201 18.07 -12.95 1.01
N PHE A 202 18.13 -11.91 1.86
CA PHE A 202 17.57 -12.02 3.20
C PHE A 202 16.05 -12.03 3.18
N GLY A 203 15.50 -13.05 3.84
CA GLY A 203 14.08 -13.18 4.12
C GLY A 203 13.72 -12.77 5.54
N TRP A 204 12.42 -12.71 5.83
CA TRP A 204 11.92 -12.39 7.16
C TRP A 204 12.30 -13.46 8.21
N ALA A 205 12.49 -14.71 7.79
CA ALA A 205 12.93 -15.81 8.65
C ALA A 205 14.41 -15.66 9.09
N ASP A 206 15.22 -14.94 8.31
CA ASP A 206 16.63 -14.72 8.59
C ASP A 206 16.86 -13.65 9.66
N ILE A 207 15.81 -12.95 10.10
CA ILE A 207 15.93 -11.90 11.12
C ILE A 207 16.07 -12.54 12.49
N ASP A 208 17.31 -12.76 12.88
CA ASP A 208 17.78 -13.23 14.16
C ASP A 208 18.79 -12.25 14.79
N ARG A 209 19.38 -12.62 15.92
CA ARG A 209 20.42 -11.80 16.56
C ARG A 209 21.67 -11.66 15.68
N ALA A 210 22.03 -12.69 14.93
CA ALA A 210 23.19 -12.67 14.05
C ALA A 210 22.97 -11.71 12.86
N PHE A 211 21.76 -11.70 12.28
CA PHE A 211 21.38 -10.74 11.24
C PHE A 211 21.51 -9.29 11.74
N VAL A 212 20.93 -8.99 12.91
CA VAL A 212 21.00 -7.65 13.51
C VAL A 212 22.44 -7.23 13.76
N SER A 213 23.27 -8.14 14.31
CA SER A 213 24.69 -7.89 14.53
C SER A 213 25.44 -7.65 13.23
N ARG A 214 25.19 -8.43 12.18
CA ARG A 214 25.78 -8.22 10.83
C ARG A 214 25.40 -6.86 10.25
N TYR A 215 24.12 -6.45 10.39
CA TYR A 215 23.66 -5.15 9.92
C TYR A 215 24.33 -3.99 10.67
N ILE A 216 24.43 -4.06 12.00
CA ILE A 216 25.13 -3.07 12.83
C ILE A 216 26.62 -2.99 12.44
N ASN A 217 27.30 -4.14 12.30
CA ASN A 217 28.70 -4.20 11.91
C ASN A 217 28.93 -3.62 10.51
N TYR A 218 28.04 -3.91 9.57
CA TYR A 218 28.05 -3.31 8.24
C TYR A 218 28.01 -1.77 8.32
N LEU A 219 27.03 -1.22 9.05
CA LEU A 219 26.90 0.24 9.20
C LEU A 219 28.14 0.84 9.86
N GLN A 220 28.70 0.21 10.88
CA GLN A 220 29.90 0.69 11.58
C GLN A 220 31.15 0.65 10.71
N LYS A 221 31.37 -0.44 9.95
CA LYS A 221 32.48 -0.56 9.00
C LYS A 221 32.43 0.51 7.90
N HIS A 222 31.22 0.93 7.51
CA HIS A 222 31.03 2.04 6.57
C HIS A 222 31.07 3.42 7.25
N GLY A 223 31.50 3.49 8.52
CA GLY A 223 31.75 4.76 9.23
C GLY A 223 30.48 5.51 9.65
N TYR A 224 29.31 4.87 9.67
CA TYR A 224 28.10 5.51 10.19
C TYR A 224 28.21 5.77 11.68
N MET A 225 27.91 7.00 12.08
CA MET A 225 27.90 7.41 13.48
C MET A 225 26.79 6.68 14.27
N PRO A 226 26.94 6.44 15.60
CA PRO A 226 25.98 5.74 16.43
C PRO A 226 24.53 6.25 16.31
N LYS A 227 24.36 7.57 16.21
CA LYS A 227 23.04 8.21 16.01
C LYS A 227 22.40 7.80 14.67
N VAL A 228 23.21 7.68 13.61
CA VAL A 228 22.76 7.26 12.27
C VAL A 228 22.49 5.77 12.26
N VAL A 229 23.33 4.94 12.89
CA VAL A 229 23.08 3.51 13.10
C VAL A 229 21.73 3.32 13.77
N ASN A 230 21.46 4.04 14.87
CA ASN A 230 20.17 3.95 15.58
C ASN A 230 18.98 4.38 14.70
N LYS A 231 19.16 5.32 13.78
CA LYS A 231 18.13 5.70 12.81
C LYS A 231 17.84 4.55 11.83
N HIS A 232 18.88 3.90 11.31
CA HIS A 232 18.71 2.74 10.43
C HIS A 232 18.04 1.56 11.15
N LEU A 233 18.42 1.31 12.41
CA LEU A 233 17.76 0.31 13.26
C LEU A 233 16.27 0.66 13.50
N THR A 234 15.95 1.94 13.69
CA THR A 234 14.55 2.38 13.83
C THR A 234 13.76 2.13 12.56
N ASN A 235 14.34 2.39 11.39
CA ASN A 235 13.70 2.13 10.10
C ASN A 235 13.51 0.62 9.87
N LEU A 236 14.52 -0.20 10.17
CA LEU A 236 14.43 -1.66 10.11
C LEU A 236 13.30 -2.17 11.01
N LYS A 237 13.24 -1.70 12.26
CA LYS A 237 12.15 -2.07 13.19
C LYS A 237 10.78 -1.66 12.66
N ALA A 238 10.65 -0.48 12.08
CA ALA A 238 9.40 0.00 11.49
C ALA A 238 8.99 -0.86 10.28
N LEU A 239 9.94 -1.25 9.43
CA LEU A 239 9.72 -2.12 8.29
C LEU A 239 9.24 -3.52 8.72
N ILE A 240 9.91 -4.12 9.73
CA ILE A 240 9.54 -5.42 10.30
C ILE A 240 8.10 -5.37 10.86
N ASN A 241 7.79 -4.35 11.65
CA ASN A 241 6.45 -4.20 12.21
C ASN A 241 5.38 -4.00 11.12
N ALA A 242 5.67 -3.23 10.10
CA ALA A 242 4.76 -3.03 8.98
C ALA A 242 4.48 -4.34 8.23
N ALA A 243 5.53 -5.11 7.93
CA ALA A 243 5.39 -6.41 7.26
C ALA A 243 4.62 -7.43 8.13
N PHE A 244 4.80 -7.39 9.45
CA PHE A 244 4.03 -8.21 10.39
C PHE A 244 2.53 -7.84 10.39
N ILE A 245 2.21 -6.55 10.45
CA ILE A 245 0.84 -6.04 10.40
C ILE A 245 0.17 -6.39 9.06
N ASP A 246 0.92 -6.32 7.96
CA ASP A 246 0.44 -6.65 6.62
C ASP A 246 0.33 -8.19 6.39
N GLY A 247 0.67 -9.02 7.38
CA GLY A 247 0.60 -10.48 7.31
C GLY A 247 1.65 -11.13 6.40
N ILE A 248 2.74 -10.42 6.12
CA ILE A 248 3.84 -10.90 5.26
C ILE A 248 4.73 -11.92 5.99
N HIS A 249 4.87 -11.79 7.32
CA HIS A 249 5.57 -12.75 8.17
C HIS A 249 4.89 -12.86 9.53
N ASP A 250 5.19 -13.93 10.25
CA ASP A 250 4.64 -14.28 11.57
C ASP A 250 5.66 -14.19 12.73
N ASN A 251 6.89 -13.73 12.45
CA ASN A 251 7.96 -13.61 13.43
C ASN A 251 7.72 -12.45 14.41
N GLN A 252 6.92 -12.68 15.46
CA GLN A 252 6.58 -11.69 16.49
C GLN A 252 7.80 -11.13 17.25
N ARG A 253 8.90 -11.87 17.30
CA ARG A 253 10.11 -11.48 18.05
C ARG A 253 11.07 -10.63 17.23
N ALA A 254 10.96 -10.63 15.89
CA ALA A 254 11.92 -9.95 15.01
C ALA A 254 12.14 -8.48 15.38
N ALA A 255 11.06 -7.73 15.60
CA ALA A 255 11.15 -6.31 15.98
C ALA A 255 11.76 -6.08 17.37
N SER A 256 11.62 -7.04 18.31
CA SER A 256 12.18 -6.94 19.66
C SER A 256 13.69 -7.16 19.70
N LEU A 257 14.25 -7.83 18.69
CA LEU A 257 15.70 -8.02 18.54
C LEU A 257 16.42 -6.71 18.18
N ILE A 258 15.69 -5.72 17.67
CA ILE A 258 16.24 -4.43 17.27
C ILE A 258 16.40 -3.55 18.52
N VAL A 259 17.60 -3.51 19.07
CA VAL A 259 17.95 -2.68 20.23
C VAL A 259 18.86 -1.54 19.77
N LYS A 260 18.52 -0.32 20.16
CA LYS A 260 19.34 0.87 19.88
C LYS A 260 20.61 0.87 20.71
N LYS A 261 21.70 1.31 20.11
CA LYS A 261 22.95 1.57 20.82
C LYS A 261 22.80 2.75 21.79
N LYS A 262 23.35 2.65 22.98
CA LYS A 262 23.49 3.81 23.87
C LYS A 262 24.42 4.82 23.18
N ILE A 263 23.99 6.05 23.10
CA ILE A 263 24.80 7.17 22.58
C ILE A 263 25.50 7.79 23.79
N GLU A 264 26.80 7.76 23.80
CA GLU A 264 27.62 8.40 24.84
C GLU A 264 27.92 9.86 24.44
N ASP A 265 28.34 10.69 25.40
CA ASP A 265 28.64 12.10 25.14
C ASP A 265 29.78 12.25 24.13
N ARG A 266 30.76 11.37 24.16
CA ARG A 266 31.84 11.29 23.14
C ARG A 266 31.34 11.03 21.72
N ASP A 267 30.13 10.48 21.56
CA ASP A 267 29.52 10.21 20.24
C ASP A 267 28.74 11.42 19.69
N LYS A 268 28.54 12.45 20.50
CA LYS A 268 27.82 13.66 20.11
C LYS A 268 28.79 14.63 19.45
N ALA A 269 28.36 15.30 18.39
CA ALA A 269 29.06 16.46 17.87
C ALA A 269 28.91 17.62 18.86
N VAL A 270 29.95 18.42 19.05
CA VAL A 270 29.84 19.65 19.83
C VAL A 270 28.87 20.59 19.14
N GLU A 271 27.89 21.04 19.88
CA GLU A 271 26.88 21.96 19.42
C GLU A 271 27.15 23.33 20.04
N ILE A 272 27.43 24.30 19.21
CA ILE A 272 27.80 25.66 19.60
C ILE A 272 26.63 26.63 19.45
N TYR A 273 26.74 27.80 20.09
CA TYR A 273 25.91 28.98 19.88
C TYR A 273 26.82 30.21 19.66
N LEU A 274 26.27 31.33 19.23
CA LEU A 274 26.94 32.62 19.13
C LEU A 274 26.48 33.50 20.28
N THR A 275 27.43 34.23 20.92
CA THR A 275 27.10 35.20 21.97
C THR A 275 26.42 36.43 21.38
N GLU A 276 25.79 37.26 22.25
CA GLU A 276 25.18 38.53 21.80
C GLU A 276 26.24 39.46 21.17
N ASP A 277 27.47 39.54 21.71
CA ASP A 277 28.56 40.37 21.15
C ASP A 277 28.98 39.85 19.77
N GLU A 278 29.04 38.54 19.60
CA GLU A 278 29.32 37.90 18.29
C GLU A 278 28.21 38.16 17.27
N LEU A 279 26.96 38.19 17.69
CA LEU A 279 25.83 38.54 16.83
C LEU A 279 25.85 40.01 16.45
N GLN A 280 26.21 40.90 17.39
CA GLN A 280 26.36 42.33 17.11
C GLN A 280 27.49 42.57 16.12
N ALA A 281 28.65 41.96 16.35
CA ALA A 281 29.80 42.08 15.41
C ALA A 281 29.45 41.52 14.01
N LEU A 282 28.67 40.45 13.93
CA LEU A 282 28.20 39.90 12.66
C LEU A 282 27.23 40.88 11.96
N TYR A 283 26.30 41.50 12.71
CA TYR A 283 25.35 42.47 12.17
C TYR A 283 26.08 43.70 11.59
N GLU A 284 27.06 44.23 12.29
CA GLU A 284 27.81 45.42 11.92
C GLU A 284 28.84 45.16 10.80
N MET A 285 29.07 43.90 10.41
CA MET A 285 30.01 43.58 9.38
C MET A 285 29.60 44.18 8.02
N PRO A 286 30.47 44.97 7.37
CA PRO A 286 30.13 45.58 6.09
C PRO A 286 30.15 44.55 4.98
N LEU A 287 28.99 44.03 4.65
CA LEU A 287 28.79 43.03 3.60
C LEU A 287 27.93 43.60 2.47
N THR A 288 28.07 43.03 1.29
CA THR A 288 27.28 43.40 0.11
C THR A 288 26.74 42.18 -0.62
N GLY A 289 25.67 42.37 -1.36
CA GLY A 289 25.08 41.38 -2.24
C GLY A 289 24.67 40.11 -1.50
N LYS A 290 25.13 38.94 -1.96
CA LYS A 290 24.71 37.65 -1.42
C LYS A 290 25.17 37.42 0.03
N ASN A 291 26.36 37.87 0.39
CA ASN A 291 26.86 37.69 1.76
C ASN A 291 26.03 38.52 2.74
N ASP A 292 25.69 39.72 2.41
CA ASP A 292 24.80 40.58 3.20
C ASP A 292 23.43 39.95 3.40
N HIS A 293 22.82 39.44 2.34
CA HIS A 293 21.57 38.72 2.40
C HIS A 293 21.65 37.45 3.28
N ILE A 294 22.69 36.62 3.13
CA ILE A 294 22.87 35.39 3.92
C ILE A 294 23.04 35.69 5.41
N ARG A 295 23.84 36.75 5.73
CA ARG A 295 23.98 37.24 7.10
C ARG A 295 22.62 37.60 7.71
N ASP A 296 21.84 38.42 7.00
CA ASP A 296 20.54 38.86 7.48
C ASP A 296 19.56 37.71 7.72
N VAL A 297 19.47 36.76 6.77
CA VAL A 297 18.63 35.58 6.93
C VAL A 297 19.07 34.72 8.13
N PHE A 298 20.38 34.59 8.37
CA PHE A 298 20.91 33.87 9.54
C PHE A 298 20.55 34.59 10.85
N LEU A 299 20.70 35.92 10.92
CA LEU A 299 20.40 36.76 12.08
C LEU A 299 18.89 36.72 12.39
N ILE A 300 18.01 36.73 11.37
CA ILE A 300 16.56 36.55 11.60
C ILE A 300 16.32 35.21 12.30
N GLY A 301 17.00 34.14 11.89
CA GLY A 301 16.92 32.85 12.56
C GLY A 301 17.34 32.88 14.03
N CYS A 302 18.42 33.66 14.35
CA CYS A 302 18.89 33.87 15.71
C CYS A 302 17.85 34.62 16.55
N TYR A 303 17.38 35.76 16.08
CA TYR A 303 16.46 36.63 16.83
C TYR A 303 15.04 36.07 16.95
N THR A 304 14.60 35.22 16.04
CA THR A 304 13.28 34.60 16.10
C THR A 304 13.26 33.25 16.80
N CYS A 305 14.39 32.62 17.04
CA CYS A 305 14.51 31.26 17.58
C CYS A 305 13.80 30.19 16.72
N GLN A 306 13.53 30.45 15.43
CA GLN A 306 12.80 29.52 14.57
C GLN A 306 13.73 28.57 13.80
N ARG A 307 13.15 27.53 13.19
CA ARG A 307 13.90 26.67 12.26
C ARG A 307 14.03 27.34 10.91
N VAL A 308 15.06 26.96 10.13
CA VAL A 308 15.28 27.52 8.78
C VAL A 308 14.04 27.34 7.89
N SER A 309 13.30 26.25 8.01
CA SER A 309 12.05 26.04 7.29
C SER A 309 10.99 27.10 7.61
N ASP A 310 11.04 27.68 8.77
CA ASP A 310 10.04 28.62 9.28
C ASP A 310 10.50 30.07 9.03
N TYR A 311 11.67 30.50 9.53
CA TYR A 311 12.14 31.87 9.36
C TYR A 311 12.48 32.22 7.90
N ASN A 312 12.81 31.24 7.07
CA ASN A 312 13.13 31.44 5.65
C ASN A 312 11.88 31.62 4.75
N ASN A 313 10.68 31.58 5.35
CA ASN A 313 9.42 31.77 4.64
C ASN A 313 8.62 32.97 5.17
N LEU A 314 9.24 33.82 5.99
CA LEU A 314 8.59 35.02 6.51
C LEU A 314 8.27 36.00 5.38
N ASN A 315 7.07 36.52 5.38
CA ASN A 315 6.58 37.56 4.48
C ASN A 315 5.78 38.61 5.29
N ALA A 316 5.32 39.65 4.63
CA ALA A 316 4.61 40.74 5.28
C ALA A 316 3.38 40.30 6.10
N ASP A 317 2.69 39.24 5.68
CA ASP A 317 1.49 38.74 6.39
C ASP A 317 1.81 38.14 7.77
N ASN A 318 3.08 37.82 8.03
CA ASN A 318 3.50 37.31 9.34
C ASN A 318 3.70 38.41 10.38
N PHE A 319 3.79 39.66 9.97
CA PHE A 319 4.12 40.80 10.84
C PHE A 319 2.84 41.52 11.24
N GLU A 320 2.58 41.55 12.53
CA GLU A 320 1.38 42.14 13.12
C GLU A 320 1.72 43.05 14.28
N THR A 321 0.77 43.88 14.65
CA THR A 321 0.83 44.66 15.89
C THR A 321 -0.33 44.26 16.80
N THR A 322 -0.04 43.92 18.06
CA THR A 322 -1.05 43.56 19.03
C THR A 322 -1.90 44.78 19.42
N ARG A 323 -3.04 44.58 20.05
CA ARG A 323 -3.89 45.66 20.58
C ARG A 323 -3.16 46.59 21.55
N ARG A 324 -2.07 46.14 22.16
CA ARG A 324 -1.24 46.93 23.11
C ARG A 324 -0.04 47.59 22.43
N GLY A 325 0.07 47.53 21.09
CA GLY A 325 1.15 48.16 20.34
C GLY A 325 2.42 47.31 20.20
N THR A 326 2.46 46.08 20.69
CA THR A 326 3.62 45.21 20.55
C THR A 326 3.70 44.67 19.12
N ARG A 327 4.83 44.90 18.45
CA ARG A 327 5.12 44.25 17.14
C ARG A 327 5.44 42.79 17.35
N ILE A 328 4.84 41.93 16.54
CA ILE A 328 4.98 40.46 16.63
C ILE A 328 5.16 39.84 15.26
N ILE A 329 5.76 38.64 15.25
CA ILE A 329 5.74 37.71 14.12
C ILE A 329 4.84 36.55 14.52
N ARG A 330 3.82 36.29 13.70
CA ARG A 330 2.93 35.14 13.86
C ARG A 330 3.15 34.15 12.73
N LEU A 331 3.40 32.90 13.05
CA LEU A 331 3.58 31.85 12.05
C LEU A 331 3.15 30.47 12.57
N VAL A 332 2.83 29.55 11.65
CA VAL A 332 2.61 28.15 11.94
C VAL A 332 3.85 27.36 11.51
N GLN A 333 4.52 26.73 12.48
CA GLN A 333 5.73 25.97 12.23
C GLN A 333 5.47 24.80 11.28
N GLN A 334 6.28 24.65 10.21
CA GLN A 334 6.08 23.63 9.18
C GLN A 334 6.18 22.20 9.73
N LYS A 335 7.14 21.95 10.63
CA LYS A 335 7.42 20.61 11.15
C LYS A 335 6.44 20.16 12.22
N THR A 336 6.04 21.05 13.14
CA THR A 336 5.26 20.71 14.34
C THR A 336 3.81 21.14 14.25
N LYS A 337 3.46 21.89 13.20
CA LYS A 337 2.13 22.49 13.00
C LYS A 337 1.67 23.31 14.22
N THR A 338 2.63 23.84 14.98
CA THR A 338 2.38 24.67 16.15
C THR A 338 2.36 26.13 15.72
N GLU A 339 1.33 26.86 16.07
CA GLU A 339 1.29 28.31 15.94
C GLU A 339 2.17 28.93 17.02
N VAL A 340 3.00 29.88 16.63
CA VAL A 340 3.86 30.65 17.53
C VAL A 340 3.68 32.14 17.30
N THR A 341 3.78 32.89 18.37
CA THR A 341 3.75 34.35 18.37
C THR A 341 5.04 34.87 19.00
N ILE A 342 5.84 35.54 18.22
CA ILE A 342 7.20 35.98 18.56
C ILE A 342 7.19 37.50 18.70
N PRO A 343 7.46 38.06 19.87
CA PRO A 343 7.59 39.52 20.02
C PRO A 343 8.88 39.97 19.34
N ILE A 344 8.82 41.06 18.60
CA ILE A 344 10.00 41.69 17.95
C ILE A 344 10.60 42.64 18.98
N LEU A 345 11.65 42.17 19.68
CA LEU A 345 12.25 42.90 20.80
C LEU A 345 13.66 43.43 20.44
N ASN A 346 14.24 42.94 19.36
CA ASN A 346 15.61 43.28 18.93
C ASN A 346 15.55 44.31 17.80
N GLU A 347 16.26 45.46 17.98
CA GLU A 347 16.28 46.52 16.98
C GLU A 347 16.94 46.14 15.66
N ASN A 348 17.98 45.28 15.69
CA ASN A 348 18.59 44.76 14.51
C ASN A 348 17.62 43.92 13.67
N LEU A 349 16.75 43.14 14.34
CA LEU A 349 15.69 42.37 13.65
C LEU A 349 14.72 43.33 12.93
N ILE A 350 14.34 44.43 13.59
CA ILE A 350 13.47 45.44 13.00
C ILE A 350 14.13 46.03 11.75
N ALA A 351 15.37 46.49 11.88
CA ALA A 351 16.10 47.11 10.80
C ALA A 351 16.30 46.17 9.60
N ILE A 352 16.57 44.86 9.85
CA ILE A 352 16.63 43.85 8.79
C ILE A 352 15.27 43.66 8.12
N CYS A 353 14.19 43.55 8.88
CA CYS A 353 12.84 43.38 8.31
C CYS A 353 12.41 44.59 7.48
N GLU A 354 12.68 45.80 7.95
CA GLU A 354 12.42 47.05 7.22
C GLU A 354 13.26 47.17 5.92
N LYS A 355 14.54 46.75 5.95
CA LYS A 355 15.41 46.69 4.77
C LYS A 355 14.79 45.87 3.63
N TYR A 356 14.07 44.81 3.93
CA TYR A 356 13.41 43.95 2.95
C TYR A 356 11.91 44.24 2.78
N GLY A 357 11.41 45.34 3.33
CA GLY A 357 9.97 45.65 3.30
C GLY A 357 9.11 44.52 3.87
N TYR A 358 9.60 43.84 4.91
CA TYR A 358 8.94 42.66 5.57
C TYR A 358 8.73 41.43 4.68
N ASN A 359 9.35 41.41 3.47
CA ASN A 359 9.35 40.24 2.59
C ASN A 359 10.78 39.67 2.51
N ILE A 360 11.07 38.78 3.44
CA ILE A 360 12.43 38.25 3.61
C ILE A 360 12.79 37.33 2.42
N PRO A 361 13.87 37.65 1.67
CA PRO A 361 14.30 36.83 0.54
C PRO A 361 14.69 35.42 1.01
N LYS A 362 14.24 34.40 0.30
CA LYS A 362 14.55 32.99 0.66
C LYS A 362 16.00 32.66 0.35
N ALA A 363 16.62 31.92 1.28
CA ALA A 363 17.94 31.34 1.09
C ALA A 363 17.85 29.82 1.07
N ASN A 364 18.51 29.18 0.08
CA ASN A 364 18.66 27.72 0.11
C ASN A 364 19.52 27.33 1.33
N GLU A 365 19.04 26.36 2.15
CA GLU A 365 19.71 25.98 3.39
C GLU A 365 21.16 25.51 3.18
N GLN A 366 21.47 24.80 2.11
CA GLN A 366 22.83 24.36 1.81
C GLN A 366 23.73 25.54 1.45
N VAL A 367 23.18 26.53 0.74
CA VAL A 367 23.86 27.79 0.40
C VAL A 367 24.08 28.61 1.66
N LEU A 368 23.05 28.77 2.50
CA LEU A 368 23.14 29.42 3.80
C LEU A 368 24.29 28.84 4.63
N ASN A 369 24.29 27.50 4.83
CA ASN A 369 25.28 26.79 5.63
C ASN A 369 26.71 26.96 5.09
N ARG A 370 26.90 27.07 3.80
CA ARG A 370 28.22 27.28 3.19
C ARG A 370 28.69 28.72 3.33
N TYR A 371 27.82 29.65 3.02
CA TYR A 371 28.21 31.07 3.01
C TYR A 371 28.36 31.65 4.41
N ILE A 372 27.54 31.28 5.36
CA ILE A 372 27.65 31.75 6.74
C ILE A 372 29.01 31.38 7.36
N LYS A 373 29.55 30.19 7.05
CA LYS A 373 30.88 29.78 7.50
C LYS A 373 31.97 30.69 6.92
N ASN A 374 31.87 31.04 5.65
CA ASN A 374 32.82 31.95 5.02
C ASN A 374 32.77 33.36 5.64
N ILE A 375 31.56 33.87 5.88
CA ILE A 375 31.35 35.18 6.54
C ILE A 375 31.93 35.14 7.96
N LEU A 376 31.68 34.10 8.73
CA LEU A 376 32.20 33.95 10.07
C LEU A 376 33.73 33.72 10.11
N LYS A 377 34.29 33.09 9.07
CA LYS A 377 35.74 33.00 8.89
C LYS A 377 36.34 34.39 8.71
N GLU A 378 35.78 35.26 7.89
CA GLU A 378 36.18 36.66 7.77
C GLU A 378 36.02 37.42 9.10
N LEU A 379 34.87 37.23 9.78
CA LEU A 379 34.59 37.86 11.08
C LEU A 379 35.63 37.41 12.15
N SER A 380 36.15 36.20 12.05
CA SER A 380 37.10 35.64 13.00
C SER A 380 38.42 36.39 13.08
N GLU A 381 38.75 37.26 12.09
CA GLU A 381 39.90 38.15 12.15
C GLU A 381 39.70 39.28 13.16
N LYS A 382 38.43 39.65 13.42
CA LYS A 382 38.09 40.70 14.39
C LYS A 382 37.56 40.11 15.71
N VAL A 383 37.03 38.88 15.67
CA VAL A 383 36.43 38.18 16.80
C VAL A 383 37.18 36.86 17.02
N PRO A 384 38.25 36.84 17.85
CA PRO A 384 39.14 35.68 18.01
C PRO A 384 38.43 34.44 18.52
N SER A 385 37.36 34.56 19.31
CA SER A 385 36.56 33.44 19.82
C SER A 385 36.04 32.52 18.72
N MET A 386 35.84 33.04 17.52
CA MET A 386 35.45 32.25 16.36
C MET A 386 36.52 31.28 15.86
N LYS A 387 37.83 31.56 16.16
CA LYS A 387 38.94 30.68 15.79
C LYS A 387 39.23 29.58 16.81
N GLU A 388 38.60 29.62 17.96
CA GLU A 388 38.74 28.58 18.98
C GLU A 388 38.49 27.19 18.40
N LYS A 389 39.37 26.26 18.74
CA LYS A 389 39.29 24.88 18.27
C LYS A 389 38.28 24.11 19.07
N VAL A 390 37.27 23.54 18.43
CA VAL A 390 36.25 22.73 19.08
C VAL A 390 36.22 21.32 18.50
N PRO A 391 36.02 20.30 19.32
CA PRO A 391 35.88 18.93 18.84
C PRO A 391 34.66 18.79 17.94
N THR A 392 34.83 18.06 16.83
CA THR A 392 33.70 17.80 15.89
C THR A 392 33.71 16.37 15.43
N LYS A 393 32.58 15.95 14.85
CA LYS A 393 32.45 14.64 14.19
C LYS A 393 32.26 14.85 12.69
N LEU A 394 33.24 14.40 11.92
CA LEU A 394 33.17 14.48 10.47
C LEU A 394 32.08 13.54 9.93
N THR A 395 31.28 14.05 9.01
CA THR A 395 30.38 13.21 8.22
C THR A 395 31.17 12.35 7.24
N MET A 396 30.57 11.25 6.74
CA MET A 396 31.19 10.41 5.69
C MET A 396 31.69 11.26 4.51
N LYS A 397 30.85 12.16 4.01
CA LYS A 397 31.22 13.04 2.88
C LYS A 397 32.43 13.92 3.17
N GLN A 398 32.56 14.40 4.40
CA GLN A 398 33.74 15.21 4.80
C GLN A 398 34.96 14.31 4.89
N LYS A 399 34.86 13.10 5.45
CA LYS A 399 35.98 12.16 5.48
C LYS A 399 36.41 11.75 4.08
N ASP A 400 35.47 11.44 3.19
CA ASP A 400 35.76 11.11 1.79
C ASP A 400 36.42 12.29 1.04
N ALA A 401 35.95 13.51 1.28
CA ALA A 401 36.55 14.72 0.70
C ALA A 401 37.97 14.92 1.21
N MET A 402 38.19 14.84 2.51
CA MET A 402 39.54 15.01 3.10
C MET A 402 40.49 13.92 2.60
N HIS A 403 40.03 12.65 2.54
CA HIS A 403 40.84 11.56 2.00
C HIS A 403 41.21 11.78 0.53
N ARG A 404 40.25 12.21 -0.29
CA ARG A 404 40.46 12.52 -1.70
C ARG A 404 41.46 13.67 -1.88
N ASP A 405 41.34 14.72 -1.05
CA ASP A 405 42.14 15.90 -1.08
C ASP A 405 43.48 15.75 -0.31
N LYS A 406 43.73 14.54 0.24
CA LYS A 406 44.92 14.20 1.07
C LYS A 406 45.13 15.16 2.25
N ILE A 407 44.02 15.60 2.86
CA ILE A 407 44.01 16.45 4.03
C ILE A 407 43.91 15.59 5.28
N GLU A 408 44.90 15.64 6.16
CA GLU A 408 44.79 15.02 7.49
C GLU A 408 44.05 15.97 8.43
N PRO A 409 43.00 15.50 9.14
CA PRO A 409 42.31 16.34 10.08
C PRO A 409 43.18 16.58 11.31
N GLU A 410 43.19 17.81 11.80
CA GLU A 410 43.78 18.15 13.10
C GLU A 410 43.00 17.46 14.21
N THR A 411 43.70 16.90 15.21
CA THR A 411 43.09 16.16 16.32
C THR A 411 43.54 16.67 17.67
N ASP A 412 42.68 16.58 18.69
CA ASP A 412 43.02 16.84 20.06
C ASP A 412 43.80 15.64 20.68
N LEU A 413 44.21 15.78 21.94
CA LEU A 413 44.95 14.74 22.70
C LEU A 413 44.16 13.44 22.84
N ASN A 414 42.84 13.49 22.69
CA ASN A 414 41.94 12.33 22.77
C ASN A 414 41.64 11.73 21.40
N GLY A 415 42.26 12.23 20.31
CA GLY A 415 42.04 11.78 18.94
C GLY A 415 40.72 12.26 18.32
N ASN A 416 40.04 13.23 18.94
CA ASN A 416 38.86 13.84 18.29
C ASN A 416 39.31 14.85 17.27
N VAL A 417 38.67 14.87 16.11
CA VAL A 417 38.89 15.90 15.11
C VAL A 417 38.47 17.25 15.66
N ILE A 418 39.35 18.26 15.56
CA ILE A 418 39.08 19.63 15.98
C ILE A 418 39.04 20.57 14.76
N VAL A 419 38.11 21.53 14.82
CA VAL A 419 37.94 22.54 13.78
C VAL A 419 37.71 23.90 14.41
N PRO A 420 38.00 25.03 13.73
CA PRO A 420 37.60 26.33 14.20
C PRO A 420 36.10 26.41 14.45
N ARG A 421 35.69 27.12 15.48
CA ARG A 421 34.28 27.23 15.93
C ARG A 421 33.35 27.70 14.84
N TYR A 422 33.79 28.62 13.94
CA TYR A 422 33.02 29.09 12.78
C TYR A 422 32.63 27.93 11.83
N GLU A 423 33.43 26.88 11.72
CA GLU A 423 33.12 25.71 10.88
C GLU A 423 31.95 24.85 11.41
N CYS A 424 31.62 25.00 12.70
CA CYS A 424 30.50 24.28 13.33
C CYS A 424 29.17 25.01 13.16
N VAL A 425 29.15 26.22 12.64
CA VAL A 425 27.94 27.02 12.47
C VAL A 425 27.11 26.51 11.29
N THR A 426 25.80 26.37 11.54
CA THR A 426 24.79 25.95 10.56
C THR A 426 23.48 26.72 10.75
N SER A 427 22.54 26.59 9.84
CA SER A 427 21.19 27.12 9.98
C SER A 427 20.51 26.75 11.30
N HIS A 428 20.84 25.57 11.84
CA HIS A 428 20.30 25.11 13.14
C HIS A 428 21.00 25.79 14.33
N THR A 429 22.23 26.23 14.16
CA THR A 429 22.94 27.05 15.16
C THR A 429 22.21 28.36 15.40
N ALA A 430 21.61 28.98 14.38
CA ALA A 430 20.81 30.19 14.57
C ALA A 430 19.72 30.03 15.62
N ARG A 431 18.91 28.98 15.51
CA ARG A 431 17.85 28.71 16.51
C ARG A 431 18.42 28.43 17.90
N ARG A 432 19.53 27.70 17.98
CA ARG A 432 20.21 27.40 19.25
C ARG A 432 20.73 28.68 19.89
N THR A 433 21.37 29.53 19.10
CA THR A 433 21.87 30.85 19.51
C THR A 433 20.77 31.68 20.16
N GLY A 434 19.64 31.85 19.49
CA GLY A 434 18.54 32.64 20.04
C GLY A 434 17.99 32.07 21.35
N ILE A 435 17.83 30.75 21.45
CA ILE A 435 17.32 30.08 22.66
C ILE A 435 18.32 30.23 23.82
N THR A 436 19.63 30.00 23.58
CA THR A 436 20.66 30.09 24.60
C THR A 436 20.82 31.51 25.10
N ASN A 437 20.86 32.53 24.21
CA ASN A 437 20.95 33.93 24.59
C ASN A 437 19.68 34.41 25.35
N MET A 438 18.47 33.98 24.93
CA MET A 438 17.27 34.24 25.73
C MET A 438 17.37 33.65 27.13
N TYR A 439 17.90 32.47 27.29
CA TYR A 439 18.11 31.80 28.57
C TYR A 439 19.10 32.63 29.43
N LEU A 440 20.28 32.94 28.90
CA LEU A 440 21.34 33.70 29.57
C LEU A 440 20.93 35.13 29.92
N SER A 441 19.95 35.70 29.22
CA SER A 441 19.44 37.05 29.53
C SER A 441 18.72 37.13 30.87
N HIS A 442 18.25 36.00 31.41
CA HIS A 442 17.43 35.89 32.63
C HIS A 442 16.15 36.76 32.64
N LYS A 443 15.76 37.29 31.46
CA LYS A 443 14.59 38.18 31.31
C LYS A 443 13.28 37.43 31.15
N TYR A 444 13.35 36.14 30.82
CA TYR A 444 12.16 35.36 30.42
C TYR A 444 12.09 34.04 31.19
N THR A 445 10.86 33.65 31.51
CA THR A 445 10.63 32.30 32.08
C THR A 445 10.80 31.21 31.00
N ILE A 446 11.10 30.00 31.42
CA ILE A 446 11.21 28.82 30.51
C ILE A 446 9.93 28.68 29.70
N LEU A 447 8.75 28.91 30.28
CA LEU A 447 7.48 28.81 29.58
C LEU A 447 7.35 29.86 28.45
N GLN A 448 7.77 31.10 28.69
CA GLN A 448 7.79 32.15 27.66
C GLN A 448 8.76 31.82 26.53
N MET A 449 9.97 31.35 26.85
CA MET A 449 10.95 30.92 25.86
C MET A 449 10.45 29.72 25.03
N MET A 450 9.78 28.75 25.66
CA MET A 450 9.16 27.62 24.96
C MET A 450 8.04 28.09 24.04
N HIS A 451 7.25 29.10 24.45
CA HIS A 451 6.20 29.66 23.60
C HIS A 451 6.80 30.30 22.32
N VAL A 452 7.82 31.15 22.48
CA VAL A 452 8.49 31.81 21.36
C VAL A 452 9.13 30.77 20.42
N SER A 453 9.81 29.77 20.97
CA SER A 453 10.50 28.76 20.18
C SER A 453 9.58 27.64 19.67
N GLY A 454 8.35 27.51 20.19
CA GLY A 454 7.39 26.47 19.81
C GLY A 454 7.75 25.05 20.27
N HIS A 455 8.43 24.92 21.43
CA HIS A 455 8.72 23.64 22.05
C HIS A 455 7.54 23.18 22.92
N LYS A 456 7.12 21.92 22.73
CA LYS A 456 6.00 21.32 23.48
C LYS A 456 6.42 20.72 24.83
N THR A 457 7.69 20.38 25.01
CA THR A 457 8.20 19.79 26.26
C THR A 457 9.47 20.51 26.73
N GLN A 458 9.60 20.68 28.04
CA GLN A 458 10.78 21.29 28.64
C GLN A 458 12.05 20.51 28.33
N LYS A 459 11.98 19.17 28.31
CA LYS A 459 13.12 18.32 27.97
C LYS A 459 13.70 18.64 26.60
N THR A 460 12.85 18.76 25.59
CA THR A 460 13.30 19.10 24.21
C THR A 460 13.76 20.55 24.08
N PHE A 461 13.26 21.46 24.92
CA PHE A 461 13.71 22.84 24.99
C PHE A 461 15.11 22.91 25.62
N MET A 462 15.34 22.27 26.77
CA MET A 462 16.64 22.23 27.44
C MET A 462 17.76 21.63 26.60
N ASP A 463 17.44 20.73 25.67
CA ASP A 463 18.41 20.20 24.71
C ASP A 463 19.02 21.28 23.78
N TYR A 464 18.40 22.46 23.68
CA TYR A 464 18.91 23.59 22.88
C TYR A 464 19.82 24.54 23.64
N ILE A 465 19.81 24.51 24.98
CA ILE A 465 20.70 25.30 25.81
C ILE A 465 22.05 24.60 25.84
N LYS A 466 23.10 25.25 25.33
CA LYS A 466 24.43 24.66 25.11
C LYS A 466 25.49 25.44 25.85
N LEU A 467 25.41 25.40 27.16
CA LEU A 467 26.40 25.96 28.04
C LEU A 467 27.45 24.91 28.39
N SER A 468 28.72 25.30 28.41
CA SER A 468 29.80 24.52 28.99
C SER A 468 29.68 24.47 30.54
N SER A 469 30.38 23.56 31.16
CA SER A 469 30.43 23.49 32.62
C SER A 469 31.02 24.77 33.23
N GLU A 470 31.95 25.40 32.55
CA GLU A 470 32.56 26.68 32.98
C GLU A 470 31.54 27.82 32.89
N GLU A 471 30.84 27.96 31.74
CA GLU A 471 29.80 28.96 31.58
C GLU A 471 28.65 28.79 32.62
N ILE A 472 28.29 27.56 32.97
CA ILE A 472 27.31 27.30 34.05
C ILE A 472 27.86 27.76 35.42
N ALA A 473 29.15 27.51 35.70
CA ALA A 473 29.77 27.94 36.94
C ALA A 473 29.83 29.46 37.02
N ASP A 474 30.21 30.14 35.95
CA ASP A 474 30.23 31.63 35.84
C ASP A 474 28.83 32.20 36.01
N GLU A 475 27.81 31.58 35.41
CA GLU A 475 26.42 32.00 35.56
C GLU A 475 25.91 31.92 37.01
N ILE A 476 26.24 30.78 37.71
CA ILE A 476 25.90 30.63 39.13
C ILE A 476 26.63 31.69 39.96
N ALA A 477 27.89 31.96 39.70
CA ALA A 477 28.66 32.97 40.40
C ALA A 477 28.11 34.39 40.19
N ALA A 478 27.71 34.74 38.95
CA ALA A 478 27.10 36.01 38.62
C ALA A 478 25.74 36.22 39.31
N MET A 479 24.90 35.17 39.35
CA MET A 479 23.63 35.22 40.07
C MET A 479 23.80 35.46 41.56
N SER A 480 24.76 34.76 42.20
CA SER A 480 25.06 34.91 43.60
C SER A 480 25.56 36.32 43.96
N LYS A 481 26.36 36.97 43.10
CA LYS A 481 26.75 38.36 43.28
C LYS A 481 25.61 39.35 43.18
N LYS A 482 24.70 39.18 42.23
CA LYS A 482 23.51 40.02 42.11
C LYS A 482 22.60 39.94 43.34
N GLU A 483 22.46 38.78 43.96
CA GLU A 483 21.71 38.60 45.18
C GLU A 483 22.39 39.30 46.36
N SER A 484 23.73 39.30 46.43
CA SER A 484 24.48 39.99 47.50
C SER A 484 24.50 41.53 47.37
N GLU A 485 24.27 42.05 46.16
CA GLU A 485 24.12 43.51 45.91
C GLU A 485 22.70 44.04 46.17
N LEU A 486 21.74 43.16 46.36
CA LEU A 486 20.33 43.52 46.67
C LEU A 486 20.01 43.56 48.15
N TRP A 487 20.97 43.21 49.02
CA TRP A 487 20.90 43.27 50.49
C TRP A 487 21.96 44.21 51.06
#